data_47458e32a65cea2be83358a43b6cb539
#
_entry.id   47458e32a65cea2be83358a43b6cb539
#
_cell.length_a   1.000
_cell.length_b   1.000
_cell.length_c   1.000
_cell.angle_alpha   90.00
_cell.angle_beta   90.00
_cell.angle_gamma   90.00
#
_symmetry.space_group_name_H-M   'P 1'
#
loop_
_entity.id
_entity.type
_entity.pdbx_description
1 polymer ?
#
loop_
_entity_poly.entity_id
_entity_poly.type
_entity_poly.pdbx_seq_one_letter_code
_entity_poly.pdbx_strand_id
1 'polypeptide(L)'
;MALRFPEATERAHMNHPDFRVRGKIFATLGYPDKGVGMVKLFPDQQQQFVRAEPKVFAPVNGLWGRRGATYVHLKAAKKGSVQRALAAAWRNTAPKALAEKVVTTGRGKRRV
;
A
#
# COMPACT_ATOMS: atom_id res chain seq x y z
N MET A 1 4.62 -8.48 -5.88
CA MET A 1 3.78 -7.36 -6.33
C MET A 1 4.32 -6.01 -5.85
N ALA A 2 4.57 -5.87 -4.55
CA ALA A 2 5.12 -4.61 -4.02
C ALA A 2 6.48 -4.27 -4.60
N LEU A 3 7.29 -5.25 -4.89
CA LEU A 3 8.64 -5.05 -5.43
C LEU A 3 8.67 -4.56 -6.88
N ARG A 4 7.53 -4.53 -7.55
CA ARG A 4 7.45 -3.99 -8.91
C ARG A 4 7.45 -2.47 -8.94
N PHE A 5 7.20 -1.82 -7.81
CA PHE A 5 7.23 -0.36 -7.76
C PHE A 5 8.67 0.14 -7.75
N PRO A 6 8.93 1.30 -8.38
CA PRO A 6 10.29 1.82 -8.48
C PRO A 6 10.98 1.97 -7.12
N GLU A 7 12.21 1.54 -7.04
CA GLU A 7 13.04 1.60 -5.84
C GLU A 7 12.43 0.90 -4.62
N ALA A 8 11.47 0.01 -4.83
CA ALA A 8 10.89 -0.75 -3.73
C ALA A 8 11.86 -1.85 -3.30
N THR A 9 12.05 -2.00 -1.99
CA THR A 9 12.88 -3.04 -1.41
C THR A 9 12.09 -3.80 -0.37
N GLU A 10 12.49 -5.05 -0.14
CA GLU A 10 11.88 -5.88 0.88
C GLU A 10 12.86 -6.04 2.05
N ARG A 11 12.35 -5.89 3.27
CA ARG A 11 13.09 -6.17 4.49
C ARG A 11 12.20 -6.93 5.43
N ALA A 12 12.72 -7.35 6.56
CA ALA A 12 11.95 -8.04 7.58
C ALA A 12 11.98 -7.22 8.87
N HIS A 13 10.84 -7.16 9.54
CA HIS A 13 10.70 -6.52 10.83
C HIS A 13 10.00 -7.51 11.76
N MET A 14 10.68 -7.95 12.81
CA MET A 14 10.15 -8.94 13.75
C MET A 14 9.61 -10.19 13.03
N ASN A 15 10.38 -10.66 12.06
CA ASN A 15 10.05 -11.83 11.22
C ASN A 15 8.84 -11.64 10.30
N HIS A 16 8.43 -10.40 10.06
CA HIS A 16 7.38 -10.09 9.10
C HIS A 16 7.96 -9.27 7.96
N PRO A 17 7.68 -9.65 6.71
CA PRO A 17 8.16 -8.86 5.58
C PRO A 17 7.59 -7.46 5.59
N ASP A 18 8.42 -6.48 5.29
CA ASP A 18 7.96 -5.13 5.00
C ASP A 18 8.54 -4.66 3.67
N PHE A 19 7.88 -3.69 3.08
CA PHE A 19 8.29 -3.14 1.79
C PHE A 19 8.53 -1.65 1.94
N ARG A 20 9.68 -1.19 1.44
CA ARG A 20 10.16 0.18 1.65
C ARG A 20 10.50 0.84 0.33
N VAL A 21 10.37 2.16 0.32
CA VAL A 21 10.89 3.02 -0.74
C VAL A 21 11.73 4.09 -0.06
N ARG A 22 12.99 4.19 -0.46
CA ARG A 22 13.94 5.14 0.15
C ARG A 22 13.99 5.00 1.67
N GLY A 23 13.95 3.77 2.18
CA GLY A 23 14.04 3.48 3.61
C GLY A 23 12.75 3.63 4.40
N LYS A 24 11.67 4.08 3.77
CA LYS A 24 10.38 4.26 4.46
C LYS A 24 9.43 3.13 4.10
N ILE A 25 8.80 2.54 5.10
CA ILE A 25 7.86 1.44 4.92
C ILE A 25 6.57 1.95 4.31
N PHE A 26 6.10 1.33 3.22
CA PHE A 26 4.79 1.65 2.65
C PHE A 26 3.80 0.49 2.77
N ALA A 27 4.28 -0.73 3.03
CA ALA A 27 3.42 -1.89 3.20
C ALA A 27 4.11 -2.95 4.05
N THR A 28 3.31 -3.80 4.71
CA THR A 28 3.82 -4.95 5.45
C THR A 28 2.97 -6.17 5.11
N LEU A 29 3.48 -7.36 5.47
CA LEU A 29 2.79 -8.62 5.19
C LEU A 29 2.91 -9.54 6.39
N GLY A 30 1.82 -10.29 6.68
CA GLY A 30 1.87 -11.33 7.69
C GLY A 30 1.62 -10.87 9.12
N TYR A 31 1.21 -9.65 9.35
CA TYR A 31 0.90 -9.13 10.66
C TYR A 31 -0.43 -8.39 10.63
N PRO A 32 -1.34 -8.59 11.57
CA PRO A 32 -1.25 -9.46 12.75
C PRO A 32 -1.33 -10.96 12.44
N ASP A 33 -1.83 -11.34 11.27
CA ASP A 33 -1.99 -12.73 10.86
C ASP A 33 -1.38 -12.97 9.50
N LYS A 34 -1.10 -14.23 9.17
CA LYS A 34 -0.48 -14.61 7.91
C LYS A 34 -1.26 -14.13 6.68
N GLY A 35 -2.57 -14.08 6.77
CA GLY A 35 -3.41 -13.67 5.63
C GLY A 35 -3.69 -12.18 5.58
N VAL A 36 -2.99 -11.37 6.35
CA VAL A 36 -3.25 -9.93 6.44
C VAL A 36 -2.00 -9.15 6.07
N GLY A 37 -2.17 -8.13 5.24
CA GLY A 37 -1.14 -7.13 4.98
C GLY A 37 -1.58 -5.78 5.51
N MET A 38 -0.70 -4.80 5.43
CA MET A 38 -1.00 -3.42 5.80
C MET A 38 -0.40 -2.50 4.75
N VAL A 39 -1.15 -1.46 4.40
CA VAL A 39 -0.69 -0.42 3.49
C VAL A 39 -0.85 0.94 4.15
N LYS A 40 0.07 1.86 3.86
CA LYS A 40 0.02 3.21 4.42
C LYS A 40 -0.73 4.14 3.49
N LEU A 41 -2.00 4.33 3.77
CA LEU A 41 -2.85 5.25 3.03
C LEU A 41 -2.98 6.57 3.80
N PHE A 42 -3.49 7.59 3.13
CA PHE A 42 -3.96 8.79 3.84
C PHE A 42 -5.39 8.52 4.33
N PRO A 43 -5.87 9.23 5.36
CA PRO A 43 -7.19 8.95 5.91
C PRO A 43 -8.34 8.99 4.92
N ASP A 44 -8.33 9.91 3.98
CA ASP A 44 -9.37 9.98 2.95
C ASP A 44 -9.30 8.80 1.99
N GLN A 45 -8.10 8.36 1.64
CA GLN A 45 -7.92 7.17 0.82
C GLN A 45 -8.39 5.91 1.55
N GLN A 46 -8.05 5.82 2.84
CA GLN A 46 -8.50 4.71 3.68
C GLN A 46 -10.01 4.59 3.64
N GLN A 47 -10.72 5.70 3.81
CA GLN A 47 -12.17 5.69 3.78
C GLN A 47 -12.71 5.21 2.43
N GLN A 48 -12.10 5.65 1.35
CA GLN A 48 -12.51 5.23 0.01
C GLN A 48 -12.33 3.74 -0.20
N PHE A 49 -11.18 3.20 0.17
CA PHE A 49 -10.91 1.76 0.00
C PHE A 49 -11.82 0.92 0.90
N VAL A 50 -11.99 1.31 2.16
CA VAL A 50 -12.86 0.58 3.10
C VAL A 50 -14.30 0.59 2.61
N ARG A 51 -14.77 1.73 2.14
CA ARG A 51 -16.15 1.85 1.65
C ARG A 51 -16.39 1.03 0.40
N ALA A 52 -15.42 1.00 -0.50
CA ALA A 52 -15.55 0.25 -1.75
C ALA A 52 -15.49 -1.26 -1.53
N GLU A 53 -14.61 -1.71 -0.63
CA GLU A 53 -14.41 -3.14 -0.40
C GLU A 53 -14.22 -3.42 1.10
N PRO A 54 -15.31 -3.36 1.88
CA PRO A 54 -15.22 -3.49 3.33
C PRO A 54 -14.78 -4.86 3.83
N LYS A 55 -14.87 -5.90 2.98
CA LYS A 55 -14.37 -7.22 3.34
C LYS A 55 -12.87 -7.36 3.12
N VAL A 56 -12.29 -6.46 2.33
CA VAL A 56 -10.87 -6.48 1.98
C VAL A 56 -10.09 -5.52 2.88
N PHE A 57 -10.60 -4.32 3.08
CA PHE A 57 -9.87 -3.26 3.76
C PHE A 57 -10.51 -2.89 5.09
N ALA A 58 -9.70 -2.71 6.12
CA ALA A 58 -10.14 -2.25 7.42
C ALA A 58 -9.08 -1.35 8.04
N PRO A 59 -9.48 -0.28 8.76
CA PRO A 59 -8.50 0.56 9.44
C PRO A 59 -7.72 -0.24 10.47
N VAL A 60 -6.42 0.04 10.57
CA VAL A 60 -5.60 -0.49 11.64
C VAL A 60 -6.10 0.11 12.96
N ASN A 61 -6.06 -0.65 14.04
CA ASN A 61 -6.50 -0.18 15.34
C ASN A 61 -5.58 0.92 15.87
N GLY A 62 -6.18 1.86 16.60
CA GLY A 62 -5.44 2.90 17.31
C GLY A 62 -4.95 4.03 16.43
N LEU A 63 -3.85 4.66 16.86
CA LEU A 63 -3.33 5.87 16.23
C LEU A 63 -2.93 5.64 14.78
N TRP A 64 -2.32 4.50 14.49
CA TRP A 64 -1.88 4.20 13.13
C TRP A 64 -3.05 4.18 12.16
N GLY A 65 -4.18 3.59 12.57
CA GLY A 65 -5.38 3.58 11.75
C GLY A 65 -5.95 4.95 11.53
N ARG A 66 -5.91 5.80 12.55
CA ARG A 66 -6.39 7.18 12.41
C ARG A 66 -5.55 7.98 11.43
N ARG A 67 -4.28 7.60 11.27
CA ARG A 67 -3.37 8.23 10.31
C ARG A 67 -3.49 7.65 8.91
N GLY A 68 -4.32 6.63 8.74
CA GLY A 68 -4.59 6.05 7.44
C GLY A 68 -4.06 4.64 7.21
N ALA A 69 -3.31 4.08 8.15
CA ALA A 69 -2.82 2.70 8.01
C ALA A 69 -4.02 1.75 7.89
N THR A 70 -3.98 0.86 6.93
CA THR A 70 -5.13 0.05 6.54
C THR A 70 -4.74 -1.40 6.38
N TYR A 71 -5.48 -2.31 7.02
CA TYR A 71 -5.31 -3.74 6.84
C TYR A 71 -5.87 -4.18 5.48
N VAL A 72 -5.22 -5.16 4.89
CA VAL A 72 -5.67 -5.81 3.65
C VAL A 72 -5.86 -7.29 3.95
N HIS A 73 -7.10 -7.76 3.88
CA HIS A 73 -7.41 -9.18 4.07
C HIS A 73 -7.22 -9.90 2.75
N LEU A 74 -6.08 -10.58 2.62
CA LEU A 74 -5.63 -11.12 1.34
C LEU A 74 -6.55 -12.18 0.75
N LYS A 75 -7.21 -12.99 1.59
CA LYS A 75 -8.12 -14.02 1.10
C LYS A 75 -9.32 -13.42 0.38
N ALA A 76 -9.78 -12.27 0.81
CA ALA A 76 -10.94 -11.60 0.21
C ALA A 76 -10.54 -10.68 -0.93
N ALA A 77 -9.26 -10.36 -1.06
CA ALA A 77 -8.79 -9.36 -2.01
C ALA A 77 -8.55 -9.96 -3.39
N LYS A 78 -8.92 -9.19 -4.41
CA LYS A 78 -8.54 -9.49 -5.78
C LYS A 78 -7.19 -8.84 -6.05
N LYS A 79 -6.44 -9.40 -7.00
CA LYS A 79 -5.14 -8.88 -7.38
C LYS A 79 -5.17 -7.38 -7.71
N GLY A 80 -6.18 -6.95 -8.45
CA GLY A 80 -6.31 -5.55 -8.81
C GLY A 80 -6.52 -4.64 -7.62
N SER A 81 -7.28 -5.10 -6.61
CA SER A 81 -7.49 -4.33 -5.39
C SER A 81 -6.19 -4.14 -4.63
N VAL A 82 -5.40 -5.20 -4.50
CA VAL A 82 -4.10 -5.15 -3.82
C VAL A 82 -3.16 -4.21 -4.57
N GLN A 83 -3.11 -4.30 -5.89
CA GLN A 83 -2.26 -3.43 -6.69
C GLN A 83 -2.60 -1.96 -6.52
N ARG A 84 -3.89 -1.62 -6.52
CA ARG A 84 -4.32 -0.23 -6.33
C ARG A 84 -3.93 0.29 -4.95
N ALA A 85 -4.11 -0.54 -3.93
CA ALA A 85 -3.75 -0.16 -2.57
C ALA A 85 -2.24 0.03 -2.42
N LEU A 86 -1.45 -0.88 -2.97
CA LEU A 86 0.00 -0.77 -2.95
C LEU A 86 0.48 0.45 -3.73
N ALA A 87 -0.12 0.72 -4.87
CA ALA A 87 0.24 1.90 -5.68
C ALA A 87 -0.01 3.19 -4.90
N ALA A 88 -1.16 3.29 -4.24
CA ALA A 88 -1.47 4.46 -3.43
C ALA A 88 -0.48 4.60 -2.26
N ALA A 89 -0.19 3.51 -1.56
CA ALA A 89 0.74 3.52 -0.43
C ALA A 89 2.15 3.89 -0.86
N TRP A 90 2.61 3.33 -1.97
CA TRP A 90 3.93 3.66 -2.52
C TRP A 90 4.02 5.13 -2.89
N ARG A 91 3.00 5.63 -3.58
CA ARG A 91 2.97 7.04 -3.99
C ARG A 91 2.96 7.98 -2.79
N ASN A 92 2.25 7.62 -1.73
CA ASN A 92 2.20 8.43 -0.51
C ASN A 92 3.56 8.49 0.20
N THR A 93 4.35 7.44 0.07
CA THR A 93 5.59 7.25 0.83
C THR A 93 6.83 7.63 0.02
N ALA A 94 6.80 7.45 -1.29
CA ALA A 94 7.93 7.77 -2.17
C ALA A 94 8.17 9.28 -2.20
N PRO A 95 9.44 9.71 -2.42
CA PRO A 95 9.71 11.13 -2.62
C PRO A 95 8.87 11.68 -3.76
N LYS A 96 8.43 12.92 -3.61
CA LYS A 96 7.54 13.55 -4.57
C LYS A 96 8.06 13.48 -6.01
N ALA A 97 9.33 13.77 -6.22
CA ALA A 97 9.92 13.72 -7.54
C ALA A 97 9.82 12.33 -8.17
N LEU A 98 10.04 11.28 -7.39
CA LEU A 98 9.95 9.91 -7.87
C LEU A 98 8.51 9.54 -8.20
N ALA A 99 7.58 9.90 -7.34
CA ALA A 99 6.17 9.62 -7.55
C ALA A 99 5.62 10.33 -8.78
N GLU A 100 5.99 11.59 -8.98
CA GLU A 100 5.57 12.37 -10.14
C GLU A 100 6.11 11.78 -11.44
N LYS A 101 7.34 11.32 -11.42
CA LYS A 101 7.95 10.71 -12.60
C LYS A 101 7.18 9.48 -13.05
N VAL A 102 6.77 8.64 -12.12
CA VAL A 102 5.99 7.43 -12.43
C VAL A 102 4.62 7.79 -12.99
N VAL A 103 3.94 8.75 -12.37
CA VAL A 103 2.64 9.21 -12.85
C VAL A 103 2.72 9.74 -14.27
N THR A 104 3.71 10.56 -14.55
CA THR A 104 3.92 11.11 -15.89
C THR A 104 4.14 10.01 -16.91
N THR A 105 4.97 9.04 -16.59
CA THR A 105 5.23 7.88 -17.45
C THR A 105 3.96 7.10 -17.72
N GLY A 106 3.17 6.87 -16.66
CA GLY A 106 1.92 6.15 -16.79
C GLY A 106 0.93 6.86 -17.69
N ARG A 107 0.83 8.16 -17.60
CA ARG A 107 -0.04 8.95 -18.47
C ARG A 107 0.39 8.86 -19.92
N GLY A 108 1.68 8.95 -20.16
CA GLY A 108 2.21 8.82 -21.51
C GLY A 108 1.79 7.51 -22.15
N LYS A 109 1.92 6.43 -21.40
CA LYS A 109 1.53 5.12 -21.90
C LYS A 109 0.05 5.03 -22.24
N ARG A 110 -0.79 5.62 -21.42
CA ARG A 110 -2.23 5.51 -21.64
C ARG A 110 -2.73 6.30 -22.84
N ARG A 111 -1.99 7.29 -23.25
CA ARG A 111 -2.37 8.09 -24.40
C ARG A 111 -2.05 7.42 -25.72
N VAL A 112 -1.15 6.51 -25.65
CA VAL A 112 -0.76 5.77 -26.83
C VAL A 112 -1.67 4.58 -27.04
#